data_87731ac61a2744c9b98fad57c759b8c4
#
_entry.id   87731ac61a2744c9b98fad57c759b8c4
#
_cell.length_a   1.000
_cell.length_b   1.000
_cell.length_c   1.000
_cell.angle_alpha   90.00
_cell.angle_beta   90.00
_cell.angle_gamma   90.00
#
_symmetry.space_group_name_H-M   'P 1'
#
loop_
_entity.id
_entity.type
_entity.pdbx_description
1 polymer ?
#
loop_
_entity_poly.entity_id
_entity_poly.type
_entity_poly.pdbx_seq_one_letter_code
_entity_poly.pdbx_strand_id
1 'polypeptide(L)'
;MKKLSVALLVMLLAVSFVFANGAKEEAAPASDVFHVGIVTGTVSQSEDDLRGAEALIAEYGAVKDGGIIQHVTYPDNFMDEQETTIAVIVGLADDPLMKAVVVNQAVPGTTEAFRQIKEKRPDILCFAGESHEDIPVISTTADLVCNNDFVARGYLIIRTAHELGCDTFVHISFPRHMSYETMSRRVAIMKAACDEFGMKFVLETAPDPTSDVGVAGAQQYILEKVPAWIEQYGKNSAFFCTNDAHTEPLLKQLLQYGG
;
A
#
# COMPACT_ATOMS: atom_id res chain seq x y z
N MET A 1 -3.31 -52.46 64.05
CA MET A 1 -4.32 -51.74 63.28
C MET A 1 -3.95 -50.27 63.01
N LYS A 2 -3.53 -49.49 64.00
CA LYS A 2 -3.16 -48.06 63.80
C LYS A 2 -1.97 -47.82 62.84
N LYS A 3 -0.95 -48.73 62.79
CA LYS A 3 0.20 -48.61 61.87
C LYS A 3 -0.12 -48.91 60.41
N LEU A 4 -1.15 -49.74 60.13
CA LEU A 4 -1.61 -50.09 58.80
C LEU A 4 -2.44 -48.98 58.21
N SER A 5 -3.25 -48.29 59.03
CA SER A 5 -4.08 -47.16 58.61
C SER A 5 -3.23 -45.92 58.24
N VAL A 6 -2.09 -45.69 58.92
CA VAL A 6 -1.18 -44.59 58.59
C VAL A 6 -0.42 -44.84 57.28
N ALA A 7 0.00 -46.10 57.03
CA ALA A 7 0.65 -46.48 55.77
C ALA A 7 -0.30 -46.36 54.56
N LEU A 8 -1.58 -46.69 54.75
CA LEU A 8 -2.59 -46.53 53.69
C LEU A 8 -2.92 -45.05 53.39
N LEU A 9 -2.93 -44.20 54.43
CA LEU A 9 -3.15 -42.78 54.29
C LEU A 9 -1.97 -42.07 53.58
N VAL A 10 -0.73 -42.49 53.87
CA VAL A 10 0.47 -41.95 53.20
C VAL A 10 0.56 -42.40 51.73
N MET A 11 0.10 -43.63 51.43
CA MET A 11 0.02 -44.12 50.05
C MET A 11 -1.07 -43.39 49.25
N LEU A 12 -2.21 -43.09 49.86
CA LEU A 12 -3.26 -42.28 49.20
C LEU A 12 -2.82 -40.85 48.95
N LEU A 13 -2.05 -40.22 49.83
CA LEU A 13 -1.47 -38.91 49.64
C LEU A 13 -0.39 -38.85 48.55
N ALA A 14 0.42 -39.92 48.43
CA ALA A 14 1.45 -40.03 47.39
C ALA A 14 0.84 -40.19 45.98
N VAL A 15 -0.29 -40.90 45.86
CA VAL A 15 -1.01 -41.03 44.56
C VAL A 15 -1.66 -39.71 44.14
N SER A 16 -2.08 -38.87 45.08
CA SER A 16 -2.66 -37.53 44.77
C SER A 16 -1.63 -36.56 44.21
N PHE A 17 -0.34 -36.70 44.56
CA PHE A 17 0.73 -35.85 43.99
C PHE A 17 1.16 -36.27 42.56
N VAL A 18 0.90 -37.49 42.15
CA VAL A 18 1.22 -37.95 40.78
C VAL A 18 0.19 -37.46 39.75
N PHE A 19 -1.05 -37.21 40.19
CA PHE A 19 -2.08 -36.66 39.32
C PHE A 19 -2.18 -35.11 39.35
N ALA A 20 -1.42 -34.44 40.24
CA ALA A 20 -1.38 -32.98 40.32
C ALA A 20 -0.28 -32.31 39.43
N ASN A 21 0.60 -33.10 38.82
CA ASN A 21 1.33 -32.63 37.66
C ASN A 21 0.37 -32.67 36.48
N GLY A 22 -0.49 -31.65 36.41
CA GLY A 22 -1.16 -31.33 35.17
C GLY A 22 -0.11 -31.36 34.08
N ALA A 23 -0.30 -32.19 33.08
CA ALA A 23 0.44 -32.06 31.85
C ALA A 23 0.40 -30.57 31.52
N LYS A 24 1.52 -29.85 31.64
CA LYS A 24 1.73 -28.70 30.82
C LYS A 24 1.49 -29.27 29.43
N GLU A 25 0.35 -28.92 28.83
CA GLU A 25 0.20 -29.02 27.42
C GLU A 25 1.47 -28.29 26.92
N GLU A 26 2.49 -29.03 26.52
CA GLU A 26 3.56 -28.47 25.71
C GLU A 26 2.81 -27.87 24.54
N ALA A 27 2.72 -26.55 24.55
CA ALA A 27 2.28 -25.84 23.38
C ALA A 27 3.10 -26.45 22.24
N ALA A 28 2.42 -27.13 21.32
CA ALA A 28 3.05 -27.64 20.12
C ALA A 28 4.00 -26.54 19.65
N PRO A 29 5.26 -26.84 19.29
CA PRO A 29 6.16 -25.80 18.82
C PRO A 29 5.38 -25.00 17.81
N ALA A 30 5.22 -23.71 18.08
CA ALA A 30 4.54 -22.81 17.14
C ALA A 30 5.22 -23.10 15.81
N SER A 31 4.47 -23.58 14.83
CA SER A 31 5.05 -23.83 13.51
C SER A 31 5.65 -22.50 13.11
N ASP A 32 6.95 -22.43 12.82
CA ASP A 32 7.61 -21.22 12.30
C ASP A 32 7.02 -20.79 10.95
N VAL A 33 6.01 -21.50 10.46
CA VAL A 33 5.29 -21.22 9.21
C VAL A 33 4.21 -20.19 9.51
N PHE A 34 4.32 -19.06 8.84
CA PHE A 34 3.34 -17.99 8.84
C PHE A 34 3.13 -17.47 7.41
N HIS A 35 2.00 -16.79 7.18
CA HIS A 35 1.73 -16.17 5.90
C HIS A 35 1.60 -14.65 6.06
N VAL A 36 1.97 -13.93 4.98
CA VAL A 36 1.85 -12.48 4.85
C VAL A 36 0.97 -12.18 3.64
N GLY A 37 -0.12 -11.48 3.87
CA GLY A 37 -0.99 -10.95 2.83
C GLY A 37 -0.47 -9.61 2.33
N ILE A 38 -0.34 -9.45 1.02
CA ILE A 38 0.03 -8.19 0.39
C ILE A 38 -1.09 -7.80 -0.57
N VAL A 39 -1.55 -6.57 -0.44
CA VAL A 39 -2.60 -5.99 -1.28
C VAL A 39 -2.05 -4.78 -2.00
N THR A 40 -2.15 -4.76 -3.32
CA THR A 40 -1.70 -3.65 -4.17
C THR A 40 -2.77 -3.28 -5.18
N GLY A 41 -2.58 -2.20 -5.91
CA GLY A 41 -3.30 -1.97 -7.16
C GLY A 41 -2.86 -2.94 -8.26
N THR A 42 -3.46 -2.77 -9.44
CA THR A 42 -3.09 -3.51 -10.66
C THR A 42 -1.96 -2.78 -11.39
N VAL A 43 -1.46 -3.36 -12.49
CA VAL A 43 -0.51 -2.71 -13.41
C VAL A 43 -0.98 -1.32 -13.85
N SER A 44 -2.29 -1.13 -14.02
CA SER A 44 -2.84 0.12 -14.56
C SER A 44 -2.80 1.28 -13.58
N GLN A 45 -2.82 1.00 -12.27
CA GLN A 45 -2.96 2.01 -11.21
C GLN A 45 -1.72 2.10 -10.30
N SER A 46 -0.93 1.03 -10.20
CA SER A 46 0.09 0.87 -9.15
C SER A 46 1.13 -0.17 -9.56
N GLU A 47 1.74 -0.02 -10.73
CA GLU A 47 2.66 -1.01 -11.28
C GLU A 47 3.87 -1.24 -10.39
N ASP A 48 4.43 -0.19 -9.81
CA ASP A 48 5.58 -0.27 -8.91
C ASP A 48 5.29 -1.11 -7.66
N ASP A 49 4.13 -0.94 -7.05
CA ASP A 49 3.68 -1.72 -5.89
C ASP A 49 3.45 -3.19 -6.27
N LEU A 50 2.80 -3.43 -7.41
CA LEU A 50 2.59 -4.77 -7.95
C LEU A 50 3.92 -5.48 -8.21
N ARG A 51 4.88 -4.81 -8.85
CA ARG A 51 6.21 -5.37 -9.09
C ARG A 51 6.98 -5.63 -7.80
N GLY A 52 6.80 -4.77 -6.79
CA GLY A 52 7.32 -4.98 -5.45
C GLY A 52 6.76 -6.27 -4.82
N ALA A 53 5.45 -6.49 -4.91
CA ALA A 53 4.82 -7.72 -4.43
C ALA A 53 5.30 -8.97 -5.21
N GLU A 54 5.45 -8.88 -6.53
CA GLU A 54 6.00 -9.96 -7.37
C GLU A 54 7.46 -10.29 -6.99
N ALA A 55 8.27 -9.29 -6.68
CA ALA A 55 9.65 -9.50 -6.21
C ALA A 55 9.69 -10.25 -4.87
N LEU A 56 8.79 -9.89 -3.92
CA LEU A 56 8.66 -10.61 -2.66
C LEU A 56 8.20 -12.06 -2.87
N ILE A 57 7.28 -12.30 -3.80
CA ILE A 57 6.86 -13.66 -4.17
C ILE A 57 8.04 -14.45 -4.76
N ALA A 58 8.84 -13.82 -5.61
CA ALA A 58 10.01 -14.49 -6.19
C ALA A 58 11.06 -14.88 -5.14
N GLU A 59 11.18 -14.10 -4.05
CA GLU A 59 12.14 -14.34 -2.96
C GLU A 59 11.59 -15.34 -1.91
N TYR A 60 10.33 -15.17 -1.49
CA TYR A 60 9.74 -15.90 -0.36
C TYR A 60 8.72 -16.97 -0.76
N GLY A 61 8.36 -17.03 -2.04
CA GLY A 61 7.39 -17.97 -2.59
C GLY A 61 5.93 -17.57 -2.34
N ALA A 62 5.07 -17.94 -3.28
CA ALA A 62 3.62 -17.78 -3.11
C ALA A 62 3.06 -18.86 -2.18
N VAL A 63 2.06 -18.52 -1.35
CA VAL A 63 1.38 -19.47 -0.45
C VAL A 63 0.85 -20.69 -1.21
N LYS A 64 0.25 -20.50 -2.39
CA LYS A 64 -0.26 -21.60 -3.25
C LYS A 64 0.82 -22.59 -3.68
N ASP A 65 2.09 -22.18 -3.67
CA ASP A 65 3.25 -22.97 -4.08
C ASP A 65 4.11 -23.40 -2.88
N GLY A 66 3.58 -23.22 -1.65
CA GLY A 66 4.26 -23.60 -0.40
C GLY A 66 5.17 -22.53 0.19
N GLY A 67 5.14 -21.29 -0.35
CA GLY A 67 5.81 -20.12 0.22
C GLY A 67 4.96 -19.39 1.25
N ILE A 68 5.30 -18.14 1.55
CA ILE A 68 4.67 -17.38 2.64
C ILE A 68 3.87 -16.15 2.18
N ILE A 69 3.95 -15.75 0.91
CA ILE A 69 3.29 -14.54 0.40
C ILE A 69 1.97 -14.89 -0.28
N GLN A 70 0.88 -14.27 0.19
CA GLN A 70 -0.40 -14.25 -0.50
C GLN A 70 -0.67 -12.85 -1.03
N HIS A 71 -0.61 -12.69 -2.35
CA HIS A 71 -0.85 -11.42 -3.00
C HIS A 71 -2.22 -11.38 -3.66
N VAL A 72 -2.91 -10.24 -3.48
CA VAL A 72 -4.19 -9.91 -4.13
C VAL A 72 -4.18 -8.45 -4.56
N THR A 73 -5.04 -8.09 -5.51
CA THR A 73 -5.20 -6.70 -5.96
C THR A 73 -6.60 -6.18 -5.64
N TYR A 74 -6.69 -4.89 -5.30
CA TYR A 74 -7.97 -4.19 -5.28
C TYR A 74 -8.36 -3.75 -6.70
N PRO A 75 -9.66 -3.44 -6.97
CA PRO A 75 -10.13 -3.01 -8.29
C PRO A 75 -9.51 -1.68 -8.73
N ASP A 76 -9.36 -1.49 -10.05
CA ASP A 76 -8.90 -0.19 -10.61
C ASP A 76 -9.84 0.96 -10.25
N ASN A 77 -11.15 0.71 -10.23
CA ASN A 77 -12.16 1.69 -9.83
C ASN A 77 -12.50 1.58 -8.32
N PHE A 78 -11.47 1.51 -7.46
CA PHE A 78 -11.62 1.34 -6.02
C PHE A 78 -12.48 2.41 -5.34
N MET A 79 -12.65 3.59 -5.94
CA MET A 79 -13.50 4.65 -5.39
C MET A 79 -14.98 4.24 -5.37
N ASP A 80 -15.46 3.58 -6.42
CA ASP A 80 -16.84 3.09 -6.53
C ASP A 80 -17.00 1.64 -6.06
N GLU A 81 -15.88 0.88 -5.98
CA GLU A 81 -15.86 -0.53 -5.62
C GLU A 81 -15.26 -0.78 -4.23
N GLN A 82 -15.55 0.11 -3.27
CA GLN A 82 -15.00 -0.01 -1.91
C GLN A 82 -15.39 -1.32 -1.21
N GLU A 83 -16.62 -1.82 -1.39
CA GLU A 83 -17.06 -3.09 -0.81
C GLU A 83 -16.24 -4.28 -1.36
N THR A 84 -15.89 -4.25 -2.65
CA THR A 84 -15.00 -5.25 -3.26
C THR A 84 -13.60 -5.15 -2.65
N THR A 85 -13.08 -3.95 -2.48
CA THR A 85 -11.79 -3.69 -1.83
C THR A 85 -11.77 -4.25 -0.40
N ILE A 86 -12.80 -3.93 0.39
CA ILE A 86 -12.95 -4.46 1.76
C ILE A 86 -12.96 -6.00 1.76
N ALA A 87 -13.78 -6.60 0.89
CA ALA A 87 -13.92 -8.06 0.82
C ALA A 87 -12.60 -8.76 0.46
N VAL A 88 -11.84 -8.20 -0.48
CA VAL A 88 -10.53 -8.74 -0.90
C VAL A 88 -9.53 -8.70 0.25
N ILE A 89 -9.46 -7.60 0.99
CA ILE A 89 -8.55 -7.43 2.13
C ILE A 89 -8.96 -8.37 3.28
N VAL A 90 -10.24 -8.39 3.65
CA VAL A 90 -10.77 -9.21 4.75
C VAL A 90 -10.60 -10.71 4.45
N GLY A 91 -10.75 -11.12 3.17
CA GLY A 91 -10.59 -12.49 2.74
C GLY A 91 -9.21 -13.10 3.05
N LEU A 92 -8.17 -12.27 3.16
CA LEU A 92 -6.84 -12.75 3.57
C LEU A 92 -6.82 -13.31 5.00
N ALA A 93 -7.70 -12.82 5.88
CA ALA A 93 -7.80 -13.29 7.26
C ALA A 93 -8.46 -14.67 7.41
N ASP A 94 -9.02 -15.24 6.34
CA ASP A 94 -9.56 -16.59 6.35
C ASP A 94 -8.46 -17.67 6.36
N ASP A 95 -7.22 -17.30 5.99
CA ASP A 95 -6.08 -18.17 6.11
C ASP A 95 -5.64 -18.28 7.59
N PRO A 96 -5.65 -19.49 8.19
CA PRO A 96 -5.30 -19.67 9.60
C PRO A 96 -3.86 -19.34 9.93
N LEU A 97 -2.96 -19.37 8.94
CA LEU A 97 -1.54 -19.04 9.10
C LEU A 97 -1.23 -17.56 8.85
N MET A 98 -2.21 -16.76 8.40
CA MET A 98 -2.02 -15.33 8.19
C MET A 98 -1.63 -14.63 9.48
N LYS A 99 -0.53 -13.88 9.46
CA LYS A 99 -0.01 -13.10 10.60
C LYS A 99 0.16 -11.61 10.33
N ALA A 100 0.22 -11.23 9.07
CA ALA A 100 0.28 -9.82 8.70
C ALA A 100 -0.47 -9.59 7.38
N VAL A 101 -1.14 -8.45 7.29
CA VAL A 101 -1.75 -7.93 6.06
C VAL A 101 -1.20 -6.54 5.80
N VAL A 102 -0.60 -6.36 4.65
CA VAL A 102 -0.03 -5.10 4.17
C VAL A 102 -0.88 -4.60 3.02
N VAL A 103 -1.46 -3.41 3.14
CA VAL A 103 -2.21 -2.77 2.06
C VAL A 103 -1.41 -1.55 1.59
N ASN A 104 -0.88 -1.63 0.37
CA ASN A 104 -0.13 -0.52 -0.19
C ASN A 104 -1.04 0.39 -1.03
N GLN A 105 -0.79 1.70 -0.90
CA GLN A 105 -1.69 2.82 -1.19
C GLN A 105 -2.97 2.83 -0.35
N ALA A 106 -3.08 2.02 0.69
CA ALA A 106 -4.20 1.97 1.65
C ALA A 106 -5.42 2.81 1.21
N VAL A 107 -6.05 2.35 0.09
CA VAL A 107 -7.14 3.04 -0.60
C VAL A 107 -8.42 3.05 0.24
N PRO A 108 -9.45 3.89 -0.08
CA PRO A 108 -10.70 3.92 0.65
C PRO A 108 -11.34 2.53 0.87
N GLY A 109 -11.73 2.25 2.11
CA GLY A 109 -12.19 0.94 2.57
C GLY A 109 -11.16 0.17 3.40
N THR A 110 -9.88 0.57 3.38
CA THR A 110 -8.82 -0.13 4.13
C THR A 110 -9.03 -0.07 5.63
N THR A 111 -9.42 1.09 6.19
CA THR A 111 -9.73 1.23 7.63
C THR A 111 -10.83 0.27 8.06
N GLU A 112 -11.90 0.17 7.29
CA GLU A 112 -13.01 -0.74 7.58
C GLU A 112 -12.58 -2.20 7.46
N ALA A 113 -11.79 -2.55 6.43
CA ALA A 113 -11.25 -3.89 6.27
C ALA A 113 -10.38 -4.30 7.48
N PHE A 114 -9.49 -3.42 7.93
CA PHE A 114 -8.65 -3.66 9.11
C PHE A 114 -9.49 -3.81 10.38
N ARG A 115 -10.54 -3.00 10.54
CA ARG A 115 -11.48 -3.13 11.66
C ARG A 115 -12.12 -4.53 11.67
N GLN A 116 -12.59 -5.02 10.51
CA GLN A 116 -13.19 -6.34 10.40
C GLN A 116 -12.17 -7.47 10.63
N ILE A 117 -10.93 -7.33 10.16
CA ILE A 117 -9.86 -8.28 10.46
C ILE A 117 -9.61 -8.33 11.96
N LYS A 118 -9.44 -7.18 12.62
CA LYS A 118 -9.17 -7.12 14.06
C LYS A 118 -10.30 -7.70 14.92
N GLU A 119 -11.55 -7.61 14.48
CA GLU A 119 -12.68 -8.25 15.16
C GLU A 119 -12.65 -9.77 15.07
N LYS A 120 -12.25 -10.33 13.93
CA LYS A 120 -12.19 -11.78 13.71
C LYS A 120 -10.87 -12.40 14.17
N ARG A 121 -9.77 -11.73 13.89
CA ARG A 121 -8.41 -12.19 14.04
C ARG A 121 -7.52 -11.06 14.60
N PRO A 122 -7.66 -10.74 15.92
CA PRO A 122 -6.86 -9.68 16.55
C PRO A 122 -5.35 -9.98 16.58
N ASP A 123 -4.96 -11.21 16.28
CA ASP A 123 -3.57 -11.64 16.17
C ASP A 123 -2.89 -11.25 14.84
N ILE A 124 -3.65 -10.84 13.83
CA ILE A 124 -3.10 -10.40 12.54
C ILE A 124 -2.66 -8.94 12.65
N LEU A 125 -1.41 -8.66 12.28
CA LEU A 125 -0.89 -7.31 12.17
C LEU A 125 -1.38 -6.66 10.86
N CYS A 126 -1.83 -5.42 10.94
CA CYS A 126 -2.36 -4.65 9.83
C CYS A 126 -1.45 -3.45 9.53
N PHE A 127 -0.88 -3.39 8.32
CA PHE A 127 0.03 -2.35 7.90
C PHE A 127 -0.54 -1.58 6.71
N ALA A 128 -0.57 -0.25 6.82
CA ALA A 128 -0.98 0.66 5.76
C ALA A 128 0.24 1.38 5.18
N GLY A 129 0.49 1.19 3.89
CA GLY A 129 1.50 1.92 3.14
C GLY A 129 0.87 3.03 2.29
N GLU A 130 1.50 4.20 2.21
CA GLU A 130 1.09 5.33 1.37
C GLU A 130 -0.41 5.65 1.42
N SER A 131 -0.98 5.77 2.63
CA SER A 131 -2.42 5.86 2.84
C SER A 131 -3.09 6.98 2.04
N HIS A 132 -4.15 6.61 1.31
CA HIS A 132 -5.11 7.54 0.71
C HIS A 132 -6.23 7.93 1.68
N GLU A 133 -6.42 7.18 2.77
CA GLU A 133 -7.31 7.56 3.87
C GLU A 133 -6.60 8.49 4.85
N ASP A 134 -7.36 9.27 5.60
CA ASP A 134 -6.81 10.19 6.60
C ASP A 134 -5.98 9.44 7.65
N ILE A 135 -4.74 9.87 7.87
CA ILE A 135 -3.81 9.22 8.80
C ILE A 135 -4.40 9.04 10.21
N PRO A 136 -5.05 10.04 10.84
CA PRO A 136 -5.71 9.86 12.13
C PRO A 136 -6.78 8.77 12.12
N VAL A 137 -7.48 8.58 11.00
CA VAL A 137 -8.56 7.59 10.86
C VAL A 137 -7.97 6.19 10.73
N ILE A 138 -7.10 5.95 9.75
CA ILE A 138 -6.51 4.62 9.52
C ILE A 138 -5.65 4.15 10.70
N SER A 139 -5.00 5.06 11.42
CA SER A 139 -4.21 4.74 12.61
C SER A 139 -5.04 4.19 13.78
N THR A 140 -6.38 4.24 13.70
CA THR A 140 -7.25 3.62 14.73
C THR A 140 -7.34 2.11 14.58
N THR A 141 -7.00 1.56 13.42
CA THR A 141 -7.13 0.14 13.08
C THR A 141 -5.84 -0.50 12.58
N ALA A 142 -4.93 0.28 12.01
CA ALA A 142 -3.62 -0.19 11.59
C ALA A 142 -2.64 -0.25 12.77
N ASP A 143 -1.81 -1.29 12.82
CA ASP A 143 -0.69 -1.41 13.77
C ASP A 143 0.49 -0.53 13.36
N LEU A 144 0.63 -0.25 12.06
CA LEU A 144 1.64 0.63 11.51
C LEU A 144 1.10 1.34 10.27
N VAL A 145 1.36 2.64 10.18
CA VAL A 145 1.13 3.45 8.97
C VAL A 145 2.47 3.99 8.51
N CYS A 146 2.86 3.67 7.26
CA CYS A 146 4.09 4.12 6.63
C CYS A 146 3.77 4.98 5.41
N ASN A 147 4.17 6.23 5.44
CA ASN A 147 4.00 7.13 4.29
C ASN A 147 5.35 7.68 3.85
N ASN A 148 5.47 7.91 2.55
CA ASN A 148 6.58 8.67 2.00
C ASN A 148 6.58 10.12 2.54
N ASP A 149 7.75 10.71 2.67
CA ASP A 149 7.87 12.15 2.91
C ASP A 149 7.54 12.92 1.63
N PHE A 150 6.25 13.09 1.36
CA PHE A 150 5.76 13.80 0.18
C PHE A 150 6.24 15.25 0.10
N VAL A 151 6.50 15.90 1.23
CA VAL A 151 6.96 17.29 1.29
C VAL A 151 8.41 17.39 0.83
N ALA A 152 9.32 16.62 1.44
CA ALA A 152 10.72 16.59 1.02
C ALA A 152 10.85 16.10 -0.42
N ARG A 153 10.07 15.09 -0.83
CA ARG A 153 10.01 14.59 -2.21
C ARG A 153 9.65 15.71 -3.19
N GLY A 154 8.72 16.61 -2.84
CA GLY A 154 8.34 17.74 -3.70
C GLY A 154 9.53 18.64 -4.02
N TYR A 155 10.32 19.02 -3.03
CA TYR A 155 11.54 19.82 -3.24
C TYR A 155 12.60 19.07 -4.06
N LEU A 156 12.84 17.80 -3.73
CA LEU A 156 13.87 16.99 -4.39
C LEU A 156 13.58 16.76 -5.87
N ILE A 157 12.32 16.57 -6.27
CA ILE A 157 11.92 16.43 -7.67
C ILE A 157 12.27 17.70 -8.46
N ILE A 158 11.92 18.87 -7.95
CA ILE A 158 12.21 20.15 -8.62
C ILE A 158 13.72 20.40 -8.69
N ARG A 159 14.44 20.17 -7.60
CA ARG A 159 15.90 20.28 -7.58
C ARG A 159 16.54 19.38 -8.64
N THR A 160 16.11 18.12 -8.73
CA THR A 160 16.64 17.20 -9.74
C THR A 160 16.32 17.67 -11.16
N ALA A 161 15.10 18.15 -11.43
CA ALA A 161 14.76 18.72 -12.73
C ALA A 161 15.66 19.92 -13.09
N HIS A 162 15.91 20.82 -12.13
CA HIS A 162 16.82 21.95 -12.30
C HIS A 162 18.27 21.49 -12.58
N GLU A 163 18.79 20.54 -11.81
CA GLU A 163 20.15 19.98 -12.00
C GLU A 163 20.30 19.28 -13.36
N LEU A 164 19.23 18.76 -13.94
CA LEU A 164 19.18 18.19 -15.29
C LEU A 164 19.04 19.27 -16.39
N GLY A 165 18.92 20.55 -16.04
CA GLY A 165 18.86 21.67 -16.97
C GLY A 165 17.45 22.02 -17.43
N CYS A 166 16.40 21.54 -16.75
CA CYS A 166 15.04 21.93 -17.06
C CYS A 166 14.76 23.36 -16.57
N ASP A 167 14.01 24.12 -17.36
CA ASP A 167 13.54 25.48 -17.02
C ASP A 167 12.01 25.53 -16.77
N THR A 168 11.31 24.47 -17.12
CA THR A 168 9.86 24.34 -16.95
C THR A 168 9.53 23.00 -16.28
N PHE A 169 8.66 23.04 -15.29
CA PHE A 169 8.14 21.85 -14.62
C PHE A 169 6.63 21.75 -14.82
N VAL A 170 6.19 20.67 -15.47
CA VAL A 170 4.79 20.38 -15.78
C VAL A 170 4.26 19.29 -14.86
N HIS A 171 3.42 19.70 -13.92
CA HIS A 171 2.76 18.81 -12.95
C HIS A 171 1.40 18.40 -13.49
N ILE A 172 1.20 17.11 -13.78
CA ILE A 172 -0.02 16.53 -14.32
C ILE A 172 -0.75 15.81 -13.20
N SER A 173 -1.98 16.23 -12.91
CA SER A 173 -2.78 15.68 -11.81
C SER A 173 -4.28 15.83 -12.10
N PHE A 174 -5.13 15.52 -11.13
CA PHE A 174 -6.58 15.61 -11.22
C PHE A 174 -7.19 16.01 -9.86
N PRO A 175 -8.46 16.49 -9.81
CA PRO A 175 -9.05 17.11 -8.62
C PRO A 175 -9.01 16.23 -7.37
N ARG A 176 -9.28 14.93 -7.47
CA ARG A 176 -9.25 14.03 -6.32
C ARG A 176 -7.86 13.97 -5.67
N HIS A 177 -6.78 13.77 -6.45
CA HIS A 177 -5.41 13.80 -5.91
C HIS A 177 -5.07 15.16 -5.30
N MET A 178 -5.51 16.24 -5.93
CA MET A 178 -5.27 17.60 -5.41
C MET A 178 -6.08 17.92 -4.14
N SER A 179 -7.11 17.14 -3.81
CA SER A 179 -7.86 17.28 -2.56
C SER A 179 -7.17 16.65 -1.35
N TYR A 180 -6.19 15.75 -1.56
CA TYR A 180 -5.41 15.17 -0.47
C TYR A 180 -4.45 16.22 0.10
N GLU A 181 -4.45 16.37 1.42
CA GLU A 181 -3.63 17.36 2.14
C GLU A 181 -2.14 17.18 1.82
N THR A 182 -1.64 15.98 1.83
CA THR A 182 -0.25 15.64 1.50
C THR A 182 0.13 16.03 0.07
N MET A 183 -0.78 15.82 -0.90
CA MET A 183 -0.56 16.19 -2.30
C MET A 183 -0.57 17.70 -2.51
N SER A 184 -1.52 18.40 -1.89
CA SER A 184 -1.60 19.88 -1.99
C SER A 184 -0.39 20.54 -1.35
N ARG A 185 0.11 20.03 -0.22
CA ARG A 185 1.35 20.50 0.41
C ARG A 185 2.57 20.25 -0.48
N ARG A 186 2.67 19.06 -1.09
CA ARG A 186 3.74 18.76 -2.04
C ARG A 186 3.77 19.75 -3.20
N VAL A 187 2.61 20.05 -3.79
CA VAL A 187 2.51 21.03 -4.88
C VAL A 187 2.93 22.43 -4.41
N ALA A 188 2.54 22.84 -3.20
CA ALA A 188 2.99 24.13 -2.65
C ALA A 188 4.52 24.21 -2.52
N ILE A 189 5.17 23.14 -2.07
CA ILE A 189 6.63 23.04 -2.00
C ILE A 189 7.26 23.03 -3.39
N MET A 190 6.67 22.30 -4.35
CA MET A 190 7.16 22.29 -5.74
C MET A 190 7.14 23.68 -6.36
N LYS A 191 6.05 24.45 -6.16
CA LYS A 191 5.96 25.85 -6.62
C LYS A 191 7.04 26.72 -6.00
N ALA A 192 7.20 26.66 -4.67
CA ALA A 192 8.22 27.44 -3.97
C ALA A 192 9.64 27.07 -4.44
N ALA A 193 9.92 25.78 -4.68
CA ALA A 193 11.20 25.33 -5.21
C ALA A 193 11.41 25.80 -6.67
N CYS A 194 10.38 25.77 -7.51
CA CYS A 194 10.46 26.36 -8.86
C CYS A 194 10.81 27.85 -8.81
N ASP A 195 10.17 28.61 -7.91
CA ASP A 195 10.47 30.03 -7.71
C ASP A 195 11.94 30.23 -7.24
N GLU A 196 12.43 29.38 -6.32
CA GLU A 196 13.81 29.41 -5.83
C GLU A 196 14.83 29.16 -6.96
N PHE A 197 14.58 28.19 -7.83
CA PHE A 197 15.47 27.82 -8.93
C PHE A 197 15.21 28.59 -10.23
N GLY A 198 14.27 29.52 -10.25
CA GLY A 198 13.91 30.31 -11.44
C GLY A 198 13.24 29.50 -12.55
N MET A 199 12.60 28.40 -12.19
CA MET A 199 11.86 27.51 -13.10
C MET A 199 10.40 27.95 -13.22
N LYS A 200 9.79 27.70 -14.38
CA LYS A 200 8.35 27.86 -14.57
C LYS A 200 7.60 26.65 -14.04
N PHE A 201 6.63 26.85 -13.14
CA PHE A 201 5.70 25.80 -12.71
C PHE A 201 4.41 25.83 -13.52
N VAL A 202 4.01 24.70 -14.07
CA VAL A 202 2.75 24.51 -14.80
C VAL A 202 1.94 23.40 -14.13
N LEU A 203 0.64 23.65 -13.96
CA LEU A 203 -0.32 22.64 -13.50
C LEU A 203 -1.24 22.25 -14.64
N GLU A 204 -1.18 21.01 -15.08
CA GLU A 204 -2.08 20.43 -16.06
C GLU A 204 -3.07 19.50 -15.37
N THR A 205 -4.35 19.61 -15.79
CA THR A 205 -5.41 18.75 -15.25
C THR A 205 -5.72 17.66 -16.26
N ALA A 206 -5.59 16.41 -15.83
CA ALA A 206 -5.97 15.22 -16.58
C ALA A 206 -7.24 14.58 -15.98
N PRO A 207 -7.92 13.68 -16.70
CA PRO A 207 -9.02 12.90 -16.14
C PRO A 207 -8.57 11.99 -14.99
N ASP A 208 -9.42 11.82 -13.99
CA ASP A 208 -9.21 10.84 -12.92
C ASP A 208 -9.41 9.41 -13.48
N PRO A 209 -8.43 8.50 -13.35
CA PRO A 209 -8.57 7.12 -13.80
C PRO A 209 -9.67 6.31 -13.10
N THR A 210 -10.17 6.78 -11.95
CA THR A 210 -11.32 6.18 -11.25
C THR A 210 -12.65 6.81 -11.59
N SER A 211 -12.69 7.78 -12.52
CA SER A 211 -13.93 8.40 -13.00
C SER A 211 -14.60 7.56 -14.10
N ASP A 212 -15.74 8.02 -14.60
CA ASP A 212 -16.51 7.36 -15.68
C ASP A 212 -15.69 7.05 -16.93
N VAL A 213 -14.65 7.85 -17.22
CA VAL A 213 -13.78 7.60 -18.39
C VAL A 213 -12.80 6.44 -18.15
N GLY A 214 -12.58 6.08 -16.89
CA GLY A 214 -11.70 5.01 -16.48
C GLY A 214 -10.23 5.21 -16.87
N VAL A 215 -9.42 4.19 -16.61
CA VAL A 215 -7.99 4.16 -16.95
C VAL A 215 -7.77 4.42 -18.45
N ALA A 216 -8.55 3.75 -19.31
CA ALA A 216 -8.39 3.89 -20.77
C ALA A 216 -8.61 5.33 -21.26
N GLY A 217 -9.64 6.02 -20.75
CA GLY A 217 -9.90 7.41 -21.11
C GLY A 217 -8.83 8.36 -20.57
N ALA A 218 -8.32 8.12 -19.36
CA ALA A 218 -7.21 8.88 -18.80
C ALA A 218 -5.92 8.72 -19.63
N GLN A 219 -5.59 7.50 -20.05
CA GLN A 219 -4.45 7.21 -20.92
C GLN A 219 -4.59 7.90 -22.29
N GLN A 220 -5.77 7.78 -22.91
CA GLN A 220 -6.05 8.42 -24.20
C GLN A 220 -5.87 9.94 -24.14
N TYR A 221 -6.33 10.57 -23.07
CA TYR A 221 -6.15 12.01 -22.86
C TYR A 221 -4.67 12.42 -22.89
N ILE A 222 -3.80 11.66 -22.19
CA ILE A 222 -2.36 11.93 -22.17
C ILE A 222 -1.75 11.78 -23.57
N LEU A 223 -2.09 10.69 -24.28
CA LEU A 223 -1.61 10.45 -25.64
C LEU A 223 -1.96 11.63 -26.59
N GLU A 224 -3.12 12.23 -26.43
CA GLU A 224 -3.57 13.36 -27.24
C GLU A 224 -2.92 14.70 -26.86
N LYS A 225 -2.61 14.89 -25.56
CA LYS A 225 -2.11 16.18 -25.05
C LYS A 225 -0.60 16.35 -25.14
N VAL A 226 0.17 15.28 -24.98
CA VAL A 226 1.63 15.37 -24.90
C VAL A 226 2.28 16.04 -26.09
N PRO A 227 1.89 15.78 -27.37
CA PRO A 227 2.49 16.48 -28.50
C PRO A 227 2.35 18.00 -28.41
N ALA A 228 1.16 18.50 -28.01
CA ALA A 228 0.93 19.93 -27.83
C ALA A 228 1.71 20.49 -26.64
N TRP A 229 1.87 19.72 -25.56
CA TRP A 229 2.66 20.14 -24.40
C TRP A 229 4.16 20.24 -24.72
N ILE A 230 4.71 19.33 -25.54
CA ILE A 230 6.10 19.40 -26.01
C ILE A 230 6.31 20.67 -26.85
N GLU A 231 5.37 21.00 -27.75
CA GLU A 231 5.43 22.22 -28.55
C GLU A 231 5.32 23.49 -27.67
N GLN A 232 4.42 23.47 -26.68
CA GLN A 232 4.11 24.62 -25.83
C GLN A 232 5.19 24.91 -24.78
N TYR A 233 5.76 23.86 -24.16
CA TYR A 233 6.68 24.01 -23.03
C TYR A 233 8.15 23.84 -23.44
N GLY A 234 8.42 23.24 -24.59
CA GLY A 234 9.77 23.03 -25.13
C GLY A 234 10.48 21.82 -24.53
N LYS A 235 11.70 21.58 -25.04
CA LYS A 235 12.48 20.38 -24.70
C LYS A 235 13.14 20.40 -23.33
N ASN A 236 13.27 21.59 -22.72
CA ASN A 236 13.86 21.75 -21.38
C ASN A 236 12.79 21.61 -20.28
N SER A 237 11.74 20.84 -20.54
CA SER A 237 10.63 20.64 -19.61
C SER A 237 10.74 19.31 -18.91
N ALA A 238 10.52 19.31 -17.58
CA ALA A 238 10.30 18.10 -16.81
C ALA A 238 8.79 17.87 -16.64
N PHE A 239 8.34 16.65 -16.88
CA PHE A 239 6.95 16.24 -16.70
C PHE A 239 6.83 15.32 -15.50
N PHE A 240 5.80 15.51 -14.69
CA PHE A 240 5.51 14.67 -13.52
C PHE A 240 4.03 14.36 -13.44
N CYS A 241 3.69 13.07 -13.46
CA CYS A 241 2.34 12.57 -13.24
C CYS A 241 2.15 12.14 -11.79
N THR A 242 0.94 12.34 -11.25
CA THR A 242 0.59 11.89 -9.89
C THR A 242 -0.07 10.51 -9.87
N ASN A 243 -0.22 9.86 -11.04
CA ASN A 243 -0.80 8.53 -11.16
C ASN A 243 -0.14 7.76 -12.31
N ASP A 244 0.05 6.46 -12.14
CA ASP A 244 0.73 5.58 -13.10
C ASP A 244 -0.03 5.44 -14.42
N ALA A 245 -1.37 5.46 -14.37
CA ALA A 245 -2.19 5.46 -15.58
C ALA A 245 -1.83 6.59 -16.58
N HIS A 246 -1.30 7.71 -16.08
CA HIS A 246 -0.81 8.82 -16.91
C HIS A 246 0.66 8.69 -17.30
N THR A 247 1.46 8.01 -16.49
CA THR A 247 2.93 7.96 -16.64
C THR A 247 3.35 7.16 -17.86
N GLU A 248 2.80 5.97 -18.07
CA GLU A 248 3.16 5.12 -19.20
C GLU A 248 2.85 5.78 -20.56
N PRO A 249 1.64 6.31 -20.83
CA PRO A 249 1.36 6.99 -22.09
C PRO A 249 2.17 8.29 -22.26
N LEU A 250 2.49 9.01 -21.17
CA LEU A 250 3.39 10.16 -21.22
C LEU A 250 4.77 9.75 -21.74
N LEU A 251 5.39 8.71 -21.14
CA LEU A 251 6.71 8.22 -21.56
C LEU A 251 6.73 7.75 -23.01
N LYS A 252 5.70 7.03 -23.44
CA LYS A 252 5.55 6.59 -24.85
C LYS A 252 5.54 7.77 -25.80
N GLN A 253 4.79 8.83 -25.50
CA GLN A 253 4.70 10.00 -26.36
C GLN A 253 5.97 10.84 -26.35
N LEU A 254 6.57 11.07 -25.17
CA LEU A 254 7.86 11.77 -25.09
C LEU A 254 8.92 11.07 -25.94
N LEU A 255 9.01 9.74 -25.85
CA LEU A 255 9.94 8.94 -26.67
C LEU A 255 9.64 9.07 -28.17
N GLN A 256 8.36 9.04 -28.56
CA GLN A 256 7.94 9.11 -29.96
C GLN A 256 8.23 10.48 -30.57
N TYR A 257 8.04 11.58 -29.84
CA TYR A 257 8.19 12.95 -30.34
C TYR A 257 9.55 13.58 -30.01
N GLY A 258 10.48 12.82 -29.40
CA GLY A 258 11.83 13.26 -29.08
C GLY A 258 11.84 14.36 -28.03
N GLY A 259 10.92 14.24 -27.08
CA GLY A 259 10.85 15.09 -25.88
C GLY A 259 11.86 14.68 -24.83
#